data_df57957a48270c370d3fba0c2f653372
#
_entry.id   df57957a48270c370d3fba0c2f653372
#
_cell.length_a   1.000
_cell.length_b   1.000
_cell.length_c   1.000
_cell.angle_alpha   90.00
_cell.angle_beta   90.00
_cell.angle_gamma   90.00
#
_symmetry.space_group_name_H-M   'P 1'
#
loop_
_entity.id
_entity.type
_entity.pdbx_description
1 polymer ?
#
loop_
_entity_poly.entity_id
_entity_poly.type
_entity_poly.pdbx_seq_one_letter_code
_entity_poly.pdbx_strand_id
1 'polypeptide(L)'
;LTKEIAALGEKVGNVEDLVLKCKRQGEKPYLIPASSYDGQLDQIAEIIKNSRLTNVGILLPFNTRDKGNWSVEYVKDYLMRKGITCEFKYNANQDTEMDLDFHSSNPKIMTWWCAKGLQFKDVFIPGCDKPTDKRAALYVAMTRCSERLYLGYTSSLSSLFPDKNNSVYRNKENINII
;
A
#
# COMPACT_ATOMS: atom_id res chain seq x y z
N LEU A 1 5.22 -4.54 12.05
CA LEU A 1 6.35 -4.18 11.19
C LEU A 1 7.42 -5.27 11.28
N THR A 2 7.92 -5.69 10.13
CA THR A 2 9.03 -6.65 10.00
C THR A 2 10.33 -5.92 9.68
N LYS A 3 11.46 -6.59 9.87
CA LYS A 3 12.79 -6.03 9.57
C LYS A 3 12.92 -5.66 8.09
N GLU A 4 12.34 -6.45 7.20
CA GLU A 4 12.40 -6.26 5.75
C GLU A 4 11.61 -5.02 5.32
N ILE A 5 10.43 -4.80 5.87
CA ILE A 5 9.65 -3.58 5.62
C ILE A 5 10.33 -2.37 6.28
N ALA A 6 10.89 -2.55 7.48
CA ALA A 6 11.66 -1.50 8.15
C ALA A 6 12.87 -1.05 7.33
N ALA A 7 13.58 -1.99 6.69
CA ALA A 7 14.73 -1.67 5.84
C ALA A 7 14.35 -0.76 4.64
N LEU A 8 13.20 -1.00 4.03
CA LEU A 8 12.67 -0.10 3.01
C LEU A 8 12.22 1.23 3.65
N GLY A 9 11.58 1.18 4.81
CA GLY A 9 11.14 2.36 5.55
C GLY A 9 12.28 3.32 5.90
N GLU A 10 13.44 2.81 6.30
CA GLU A 10 14.63 3.63 6.55
C GLU A 10 15.06 4.41 5.30
N LYS A 11 15.06 3.74 4.14
CA LYS A 11 15.45 4.35 2.86
C LYS A 11 14.44 5.40 2.39
N VAL A 12 13.17 5.07 2.42
CA VAL A 12 12.09 5.99 1.98
C VAL A 12 11.91 7.14 2.97
N GLY A 13 11.91 6.85 4.25
CA GLY A 13 11.69 7.85 5.30
C GLY A 13 12.91 8.71 5.61
N ASN A 14 14.09 8.31 5.13
CA ASN A 14 15.38 8.90 5.55
C ASN A 14 15.51 8.92 7.08
N VAL A 15 15.25 7.76 7.69
CA VAL A 15 15.34 7.54 9.15
C VAL A 15 16.31 6.41 9.44
N GLU A 16 16.84 6.38 10.65
CA GLU A 16 17.82 5.39 11.11
C GLU A 16 17.23 4.52 12.22
N ASP A 17 17.86 3.38 12.44
CA ASP A 17 17.61 2.47 13.57
C ASP A 17 16.19 1.87 13.62
N LEU A 18 15.43 1.92 12.54
CA LEU A 18 14.11 1.30 12.49
C LEU A 18 14.21 -0.22 12.46
N VAL A 19 15.15 -0.75 11.67
CA VAL A 19 15.42 -2.20 11.58
C VAL A 19 15.86 -2.76 12.95
N LEU A 20 16.70 -2.02 13.66
CA LEU A 20 17.18 -2.43 14.98
C LEU A 20 16.06 -2.54 16.02
N LYS A 21 15.02 -1.73 15.89
CA LYS A 21 13.84 -1.74 16.76
C LYS A 21 12.87 -2.87 16.44
N CYS A 22 12.95 -3.46 15.23
CA CYS A 22 12.07 -4.54 14.81
C CYS A 22 12.59 -5.90 15.28
N LYS A 23 11.72 -6.65 15.96
CA LYS A 23 12.04 -8.00 16.43
C LYS A 23 11.65 -9.10 15.43
N ARG A 24 10.62 -8.83 14.61
CA ARG A 24 10.07 -9.81 13.68
C ARG A 24 10.79 -9.78 12.33
N GLN A 25 11.08 -10.95 11.80
CA GLN A 25 11.43 -11.15 10.39
C GLN A 25 10.15 -11.38 9.58
N GLY A 26 10.22 -11.12 8.29
CA GLY A 26 9.09 -11.30 7.38
C GLY A 26 9.54 -11.37 5.94
N GLU A 27 8.66 -10.99 5.04
CA GLU A 27 8.94 -10.99 3.62
C GLU A 27 9.42 -9.61 3.17
N LYS A 28 10.32 -9.59 2.19
CA LYS A 28 10.71 -8.36 1.51
C LYS A 28 9.52 -7.76 0.80
N PRO A 29 9.42 -6.42 0.72
CA PRO A 29 8.36 -5.76 -0.04
C PRO A 29 8.27 -6.26 -1.48
N TYR A 30 7.03 -6.45 -1.94
CA TYR A 30 6.71 -6.90 -3.28
C TYR A 30 6.55 -5.71 -4.22
N LEU A 31 7.12 -5.81 -5.41
CA LEU A 31 6.87 -4.87 -6.49
C LEU A 31 5.78 -5.41 -7.42
N ILE A 32 4.83 -4.55 -7.78
CA ILE A 32 3.76 -4.83 -8.74
C ILE A 32 3.97 -3.93 -9.97
N PRO A 33 4.81 -4.34 -10.93
CA PRO A 33 4.98 -3.61 -12.16
C PRO A 33 3.77 -3.79 -13.07
N ALA A 34 3.33 -2.72 -13.71
CA ALA A 34 2.26 -2.74 -14.69
C ALA A 34 2.50 -1.73 -15.81
N SER A 35 1.83 -1.88 -16.94
CA SER A 35 1.92 -0.94 -18.07
C SER A 35 1.11 0.33 -17.87
N SER A 36 0.22 0.36 -16.88
CA SER A 36 -0.64 1.49 -16.54
C SER A 36 -1.02 1.46 -15.06
N TYR A 37 -1.55 2.58 -14.56
CA TYR A 37 -2.10 2.65 -13.21
C TYR A 37 -3.28 1.67 -13.02
N ASP A 38 -4.19 1.61 -13.99
CA ASP A 38 -5.29 0.65 -13.95
C ASP A 38 -4.79 -0.80 -13.96
N GLY A 39 -3.72 -1.08 -14.68
CA GLY A 39 -3.06 -2.38 -14.64
C GLY A 39 -2.48 -2.73 -13.26
N GLN A 40 -2.00 -1.74 -12.49
CA GLN A 40 -1.61 -1.95 -11.10
C GLN A 40 -2.83 -2.37 -10.26
N LEU A 41 -3.96 -1.68 -10.43
CA LEU A 41 -5.20 -1.98 -9.72
C LEU A 41 -5.77 -3.35 -10.09
N ASP A 42 -5.65 -3.76 -11.35
CA ASP A 42 -6.02 -5.12 -11.80
C ASP A 42 -5.22 -6.19 -11.06
N GLN A 43 -3.91 -6.01 -10.94
CA GLN A 43 -3.05 -6.95 -10.22
C GLN A 43 -3.36 -6.96 -8.71
N ILE A 44 -3.63 -5.80 -8.11
CA ILE A 44 -4.04 -5.72 -6.71
C ILE A 44 -5.34 -6.49 -6.48
N ALA A 45 -6.33 -6.30 -7.35
CA ALA A 45 -7.60 -7.03 -7.28
C ALA A 45 -7.38 -8.54 -7.38
N GLU A 46 -6.54 -8.98 -8.30
CA GLU A 46 -6.21 -10.38 -8.49
C GLU A 46 -5.51 -11.00 -7.26
N ILE A 47 -4.52 -10.31 -6.70
CA ILE A 47 -3.82 -10.77 -5.49
C ILE A 47 -4.80 -10.91 -4.32
N ILE A 48 -5.66 -9.91 -4.09
CA ILE A 48 -6.64 -9.95 -2.99
C ILE A 48 -7.58 -11.14 -3.14
N LYS A 49 -8.10 -11.39 -4.34
CA LYS A 49 -9.01 -12.50 -4.61
C LYS A 49 -8.33 -13.86 -4.51
N ASN A 50 -7.21 -14.04 -5.20
CA ASN A 50 -6.54 -15.32 -5.32
C ASN A 50 -5.89 -15.76 -4.01
N SER A 51 -5.34 -14.82 -3.25
CA SER A 51 -4.71 -15.10 -1.95
C SER A 51 -5.70 -15.04 -0.78
N ARG A 52 -6.97 -14.72 -1.03
CA ARG A 52 -8.02 -14.62 -0.01
C ARG A 52 -7.61 -13.78 1.18
N LEU A 53 -7.02 -12.62 0.91
CA LEU A 53 -6.54 -11.73 1.96
C LEU A 53 -7.73 -11.16 2.77
N THR A 54 -7.57 -11.09 4.08
CA THR A 54 -8.66 -10.75 5.02
C THR A 54 -8.41 -9.52 5.88
N ASN A 55 -7.19 -8.96 5.82
CA ASN A 55 -6.84 -7.78 6.60
C ASN A 55 -5.96 -6.86 5.75
N VAL A 56 -6.61 -6.15 4.84
CA VAL A 56 -5.98 -5.38 3.77
C VAL A 56 -6.22 -3.89 3.94
N GLY A 57 -5.15 -3.11 3.88
CA GLY A 57 -5.19 -1.67 3.68
C GLY A 57 -4.72 -1.30 2.28
N ILE A 58 -5.45 -0.44 1.59
CA ILE A 58 -5.05 0.16 0.31
C ILE A 58 -4.91 1.65 0.57
N LEU A 59 -3.69 2.15 0.50
CA LEU A 59 -3.35 3.47 1.03
C LEU A 59 -2.94 4.41 -0.09
N LEU A 60 -3.53 5.59 -0.13
CA LEU A 60 -3.47 6.56 -1.21
C LEU A 60 -3.16 7.97 -0.69
N PRO A 61 -2.59 8.86 -1.52
CA PRO A 61 -2.24 10.21 -1.05
C PRO A 61 -3.42 11.18 -1.02
N PHE A 62 -4.48 10.93 -1.79
CA PHE A 62 -5.60 11.85 -1.98
C PHE A 62 -6.96 11.18 -1.76
N ASN A 63 -7.96 12.00 -1.38
CA ASN A 63 -9.33 11.53 -1.15
C ASN A 63 -10.14 11.44 -2.45
N THR A 64 -10.20 12.55 -3.19
CA THR A 64 -11.18 12.78 -4.25
C THR A 64 -10.55 12.85 -5.65
N ARG A 65 -11.38 12.64 -6.68
CA ARG A 65 -10.97 12.59 -8.09
C ARG A 65 -10.46 13.92 -8.64
N ASP A 66 -10.75 15.04 -8.00
CA ASP A 66 -10.17 16.33 -8.40
C ASP A 66 -8.64 16.34 -8.32
N LYS A 67 -8.06 15.41 -7.56
CA LYS A 67 -6.62 15.12 -7.49
C LYS A 67 -6.17 13.98 -8.41
N GLY A 68 -7.03 13.54 -9.33
CA GLY A 68 -6.74 12.51 -10.32
C GLY A 68 -7.02 11.08 -9.88
N ASN A 69 -6.52 10.12 -10.66
CA ASN A 69 -6.76 8.69 -10.47
C ASN A 69 -6.08 8.13 -9.21
N TRP A 70 -5.12 8.84 -8.68
CA TRP A 70 -4.36 8.45 -7.49
C TRP A 70 -5.10 8.86 -6.22
N SER A 71 -6.39 8.53 -6.15
CA SER A 71 -7.31 8.93 -5.08
C SER A 71 -8.09 7.73 -4.53
N VAL A 72 -8.55 7.86 -3.29
CA VAL A 72 -9.42 6.86 -2.63
C VAL A 72 -10.69 6.63 -3.45
N GLU A 73 -11.33 7.71 -3.90
CA GLU A 73 -12.56 7.63 -4.68
C GLU A 73 -12.38 6.84 -5.98
N TYR A 74 -11.33 7.11 -6.73
CA TYR A 74 -11.07 6.40 -7.98
C TYR A 74 -10.80 4.91 -7.73
N VAL A 75 -9.92 4.59 -6.81
CA VAL A 75 -9.52 3.21 -6.51
C VAL A 75 -10.69 2.41 -5.96
N LYS A 76 -11.49 3.01 -5.07
CA LYS A 76 -12.71 2.39 -4.56
C LYS A 76 -13.65 1.99 -5.70
N ASP A 77 -13.99 2.93 -6.59
CA ASP A 77 -14.89 2.65 -7.71
C ASP A 77 -14.32 1.59 -8.65
N TYR A 78 -13.02 1.64 -8.92
CA TYR A 78 -12.35 0.67 -9.77
C TYR A 78 -12.43 -0.74 -9.20
N LEU A 79 -12.07 -0.93 -7.94
CA LEU A 79 -12.08 -2.24 -7.29
C LEU A 79 -13.50 -2.79 -7.10
N MET A 80 -14.46 -1.94 -6.82
CA MET A 80 -15.86 -2.36 -6.72
C MET A 80 -16.40 -2.85 -8.08
N ARG A 81 -16.02 -2.22 -9.19
CA ARG A 81 -16.32 -2.73 -10.55
C ARG A 81 -15.65 -4.08 -10.85
N LYS A 82 -14.52 -4.36 -10.20
CA LYS A 82 -13.84 -5.67 -10.27
C LYS A 82 -14.46 -6.72 -9.35
N GLY A 83 -15.55 -6.40 -8.66
CA GLY A 83 -16.26 -7.32 -7.77
C GLY A 83 -15.64 -7.45 -6.38
N ILE A 84 -14.81 -6.51 -5.97
CA ILE A 84 -14.28 -6.44 -4.61
C ILE A 84 -15.10 -5.46 -3.80
N THR A 85 -15.78 -5.94 -2.77
CA THR A 85 -16.46 -5.09 -1.80
C THR A 85 -15.42 -4.43 -0.91
N CYS A 86 -15.35 -3.09 -0.93
CA CYS A 86 -14.39 -2.31 -0.18
C CYS A 86 -15.10 -1.39 0.81
N GLU A 87 -14.44 -1.15 1.94
CA GLU A 87 -14.76 -0.06 2.84
C GLU A 87 -13.77 1.08 2.61
N PHE A 88 -14.21 2.31 2.76
CA PHE A 88 -13.40 3.47 2.43
C PHE A 88 -13.63 4.63 3.38
N LYS A 89 -12.60 5.47 3.54
CA LYS A 89 -12.67 6.69 4.34
C LYS A 89 -12.14 7.86 3.52
N TYR A 90 -13.01 8.85 3.27
CA TYR A 90 -12.65 10.02 2.47
C TYR A 90 -11.95 11.12 3.27
N ASN A 91 -12.39 11.38 4.51
CA ASN A 91 -11.85 12.47 5.33
C ASN A 91 -11.49 12.01 6.74
N ALA A 92 -10.31 12.41 7.21
CA ALA A 92 -9.86 12.14 8.57
C ALA A 92 -10.70 12.90 9.65
N ASN A 93 -11.30 14.03 9.27
CA ASN A 93 -11.98 14.96 10.18
C ASN A 93 -13.50 14.76 10.26
N GLN A 94 -14.07 13.84 9.49
CA GLN A 94 -15.45 13.45 9.69
C GLN A 94 -15.49 12.36 10.74
N ASP A 95 -16.32 12.51 11.75
CA ASP A 95 -16.67 11.49 12.76
C ASP A 95 -17.36 10.27 12.12
N THR A 96 -16.77 9.73 11.09
CA THR A 96 -17.21 8.54 10.39
C THR A 96 -16.39 7.34 10.90
N GLU A 97 -16.32 7.16 12.21
CA GLU A 97 -15.91 5.88 12.81
C GLU A 97 -16.81 4.74 12.31
N MET A 98 -17.93 5.08 11.70
CA MET A 98 -18.96 4.15 11.20
C MET A 98 -18.66 3.56 9.82
N ASP A 99 -17.70 4.10 9.05
CA ASP A 99 -17.48 3.68 7.67
C ASP A 99 -16.48 2.51 7.54
N LEU A 100 -15.76 2.17 8.60
CA LEU A 100 -14.79 1.10 8.63
C LEU A 100 -15.15 0.05 9.70
N ASP A 101 -15.55 -1.12 9.24
CA ASP A 101 -15.75 -2.29 10.11
C ASP A 101 -14.48 -3.14 10.15
N PHE A 102 -13.70 -3.02 11.22
CA PHE A 102 -12.48 -3.80 11.41
C PHE A 102 -12.72 -5.29 11.72
N HIS A 103 -13.96 -5.69 11.92
CA HIS A 103 -14.35 -7.10 12.02
C HIS A 103 -14.64 -7.74 10.66
N SER A 104 -14.85 -6.92 9.63
CA SER A 104 -15.06 -7.40 8.27
C SER A 104 -13.72 -7.73 7.59
N SER A 105 -13.73 -8.70 6.68
CA SER A 105 -12.58 -9.04 5.84
C SER A 105 -12.45 -8.17 4.58
N ASN A 106 -13.34 -7.20 4.39
CA ASN A 106 -13.29 -6.31 3.24
C ASN A 106 -12.04 -5.42 3.29
N PRO A 107 -11.35 -5.21 2.16
CA PRO A 107 -10.27 -4.24 2.08
C PRO A 107 -10.70 -2.83 2.50
N LYS A 108 -9.84 -2.14 3.23
CA LYS A 108 -10.04 -0.77 3.67
C LYS A 108 -9.21 0.17 2.81
N ILE A 109 -9.86 1.13 2.16
CA ILE A 109 -9.23 2.13 1.31
C ILE A 109 -9.26 3.48 2.01
N MET A 110 -8.11 4.11 2.17
CA MET A 110 -8.01 5.40 2.84
C MET A 110 -6.75 6.16 2.42
N THR A 111 -6.68 7.41 2.83
CA THR A 111 -5.45 8.18 2.60
C THR A 111 -4.33 7.75 3.54
N TRP A 112 -3.08 8.07 3.15
CA TRP A 112 -1.90 7.83 4.00
C TRP A 112 -2.06 8.44 5.40
N TRP A 113 -2.69 9.60 5.50
CA TRP A 113 -2.93 10.29 6.78
C TRP A 113 -3.98 9.59 7.64
N CYS A 114 -5.06 9.11 7.02
CA CYS A 114 -6.11 8.38 7.73
C CYS A 114 -5.62 7.05 8.32
N ALA A 115 -4.57 6.49 7.75
CA ALA A 115 -3.98 5.24 8.22
C ALA A 115 -3.16 5.39 9.52
N LYS A 116 -2.90 6.61 9.96
CA LYS A 116 -2.14 6.86 11.20
C LYS A 116 -2.85 6.20 12.40
N GLY A 117 -2.12 5.39 13.14
CA GLY A 117 -2.63 4.65 14.29
C GLY A 117 -3.29 3.31 13.95
N LEU A 118 -3.56 3.03 12.67
CA LEU A 118 -4.08 1.74 12.22
C LEU A 118 -2.94 0.78 11.84
N GLN A 119 -3.27 -0.51 11.73
CA GLN A 119 -2.34 -1.53 11.29
C GLN A 119 -3.08 -2.59 10.46
N PHE A 120 -2.44 -3.01 9.37
CA PHE A 120 -2.95 -4.05 8.47
C PHE A 120 -1.91 -5.13 8.28
N LYS A 121 -2.34 -6.37 8.07
CA LYS A 121 -1.43 -7.45 7.69
C LYS A 121 -0.82 -7.20 6.33
N ASP A 122 -1.66 -6.92 5.36
CA ASP A 122 -1.30 -6.66 3.97
C ASP A 122 -1.61 -5.22 3.59
N VAL A 123 -0.62 -4.50 3.09
CA VAL A 123 -0.77 -3.12 2.63
C VAL A 123 -0.40 -3.02 1.16
N PHE A 124 -1.28 -2.39 0.38
CA PHE A 124 -1.04 -2.05 -1.01
C PHE A 124 -0.90 -0.54 -1.16
N ILE A 125 0.14 -0.10 -1.83
CA ILE A 125 0.37 1.29 -2.20
C ILE A 125 0.53 1.36 -3.72
N PRO A 126 -0.54 1.67 -4.47
CA PRO A 126 -0.44 1.88 -5.91
C PRO A 126 0.16 3.26 -6.22
N GLY A 127 0.71 3.43 -7.42
CA GLY A 127 1.22 4.70 -7.89
C GLY A 127 2.56 5.11 -7.30
N CYS A 128 3.42 4.16 -6.94
CA CYS A 128 4.77 4.44 -6.43
C CYS A 128 5.73 5.00 -7.50
N ASP A 129 5.32 5.08 -8.76
CA ASP A 129 5.97 5.78 -9.85
C ASP A 129 5.68 7.29 -9.87
N LYS A 130 4.61 7.72 -9.22
CA LYS A 130 4.17 9.12 -9.24
C LYS A 130 5.04 9.99 -8.33
N PRO A 131 5.49 11.16 -8.81
CA PRO A 131 6.27 12.07 -7.99
C PRO A 131 5.40 12.61 -6.83
N THR A 132 6.00 12.70 -5.66
CA THR A 132 5.38 13.29 -4.49
C THR A 132 6.44 13.88 -3.58
N ASP A 133 6.09 14.96 -2.88
CA ASP A 133 6.89 15.58 -1.81
C ASP A 133 6.49 15.07 -0.42
N LYS A 134 5.49 14.20 -0.36
CA LYS A 134 4.88 13.71 0.90
C LYS A 134 5.64 12.52 1.50
N ARG A 135 6.95 12.61 1.60
CA ARG A 135 7.82 11.56 2.14
C ARG A 135 7.34 11.03 3.50
N ALA A 136 7.06 11.92 4.44
CA ALA A 136 6.65 11.54 5.79
C ALA A 136 5.32 10.78 5.80
N ALA A 137 4.35 11.18 4.98
CA ALA A 137 3.07 10.50 4.88
C ALA A 137 3.20 9.13 4.22
N LEU A 138 4.02 9.01 3.19
CA LEU A 138 4.33 7.74 2.55
C LEU A 138 5.02 6.78 3.53
N TYR A 139 5.99 7.27 4.30
CA TYR A 139 6.65 6.49 5.36
C TYR A 139 5.63 5.98 6.39
N VAL A 140 4.71 6.84 6.84
CA VAL A 140 3.63 6.43 7.75
C VAL A 140 2.80 5.31 7.11
N ALA A 141 2.38 5.46 5.86
CA ALA A 141 1.59 4.45 5.15
C ALA A 141 2.31 3.10 5.10
N MET A 142 3.58 3.07 4.70
CA MET A 142 4.37 1.85 4.61
C MET A 142 4.50 1.14 5.97
N THR A 143 4.69 1.91 7.03
CA THR A 143 4.85 1.36 8.40
C THR A 143 3.54 0.89 9.03
N ARG A 144 2.40 1.06 8.36
CA ARG A 144 1.12 0.44 8.77
C ARG A 144 1.05 -1.05 8.45
N CYS A 145 2.01 -1.57 7.70
CA CYS A 145 2.07 -2.97 7.31
C CYS A 145 2.73 -3.83 8.39
N SER A 146 2.08 -4.93 8.75
CA SER A 146 2.65 -5.88 9.73
C SER A 146 3.22 -7.15 9.11
N GLU A 147 2.85 -7.50 7.87
CA GLU A 147 3.30 -8.74 7.22
C GLU A 147 3.80 -8.54 5.79
N ARG A 148 2.94 -8.12 4.84
CA ARG A 148 3.29 -8.03 3.42
C ARG A 148 2.97 -6.65 2.85
N LEU A 149 3.97 -6.01 2.29
CA LEU A 149 3.87 -4.70 1.65
C LEU A 149 3.99 -4.87 0.14
N TYR A 150 3.02 -4.32 -0.61
CA TYR A 150 2.94 -4.36 -2.06
C TYR A 150 2.99 -2.94 -2.64
N LEU A 151 3.91 -2.69 -3.55
CA LEU A 151 4.15 -1.40 -4.16
C LEU A 151 3.88 -1.45 -5.66
N GLY A 152 2.80 -0.80 -6.10
CA GLY A 152 2.44 -0.71 -7.52
C GLY A 152 3.19 0.42 -8.22
N TYR A 153 3.70 0.17 -9.43
CA TYR A 153 4.37 1.20 -10.22
C TYR A 153 4.27 0.90 -11.73
N THR A 154 4.45 1.94 -12.52
CA THR A 154 4.53 1.87 -13.99
C THR A 154 5.89 2.41 -14.41
N SER A 155 6.61 1.68 -15.25
CA SER A 155 7.96 1.98 -15.75
C SER A 155 9.05 1.98 -14.69
N SER A 156 9.05 2.92 -13.75
CA SER A 156 10.06 3.04 -12.70
C SER A 156 9.45 3.56 -11.40
N LEU A 157 10.08 3.26 -10.29
CA LEU A 157 9.73 3.85 -9.00
C LEU A 157 10.13 5.32 -8.93
N SER A 158 9.41 6.13 -8.17
CA SER A 158 9.76 7.53 -7.92
C SER A 158 11.07 7.64 -7.15
N SER A 159 11.68 8.82 -7.16
CA SER A 159 12.96 9.11 -6.49
C SER A 159 12.95 8.92 -4.98
N LEU A 160 11.77 8.81 -4.35
CA LEU A 160 11.66 8.50 -2.93
C LEU A 160 12.03 7.05 -2.61
N PHE A 161 11.94 6.16 -3.59
CA PHE A 161 12.22 4.74 -3.42
C PHE A 161 13.62 4.37 -3.93
N PRO A 162 14.27 3.36 -3.34
CA PRO A 162 15.40 2.71 -3.99
C PRO A 162 15.02 2.18 -5.37
N ASP A 163 16.00 2.06 -6.26
CA ASP A 163 15.78 1.47 -7.59
C ASP A 163 15.13 0.10 -7.50
N LYS A 164 14.32 -0.26 -8.51
CA LYS A 164 13.59 -1.53 -8.55
C LYS A 164 14.47 -2.78 -8.47
N ASN A 165 15.75 -2.67 -8.80
CA ASN A 165 16.72 -3.77 -8.70
C ASN A 165 17.41 -3.86 -7.33
N ASN A 166 17.08 -2.95 -6.40
CA ASN A 166 17.64 -2.97 -5.06
C ASN A 166 17.25 -4.25 -4.31
N SER A 167 18.19 -4.80 -3.55
CA SER A 167 18.00 -6.04 -2.79
C SER A 167 16.96 -5.93 -1.66
N VAL A 168 16.47 -4.73 -1.35
CA VAL A 168 15.41 -4.50 -0.36
C VAL A 168 14.07 -5.07 -0.82
N TYR A 169 13.86 -5.23 -2.13
CA TYR A 169 12.65 -5.79 -2.71
C TYR A 169 12.77 -7.29 -2.94
N ARG A 170 11.61 -7.97 -3.02
CA ARG A 170 11.51 -9.35 -3.42
C ARG A 170 11.62 -9.48 -4.95
N ASN A 171 12.43 -10.42 -5.43
CA ASN A 171 12.56 -10.70 -6.86
C ASN A 171 11.29 -11.36 -7.43
N LYS A 172 10.94 -11.00 -8.67
CA LYS A 172 9.72 -11.45 -9.38
C LYS A 172 9.59 -12.96 -9.54
N GLU A 173 10.71 -13.69 -9.62
CA GLU A 173 10.73 -15.11 -9.92
C GLU A 173 10.00 -15.98 -8.87
N ASN A 174 9.71 -15.43 -7.71
CA ASN A 174 9.05 -16.14 -6.61
C ASN A 174 7.58 -15.79 -6.40
N ILE A 175 6.98 -14.93 -7.24
CA ILE A 175 5.56 -14.54 -7.12
C ILE A 175 4.61 -15.59 -7.71
N ASN A 176 5.10 -16.48 -8.54
CA ASN A 176 4.30 -17.50 -9.25
C ASN A 176 4.10 -18.82 -8.46
N ILE A 177 4.35 -18.83 -7.16
CA ILE A 177 4.25 -20.05 -6.34
C ILE A 177 3.24 -19.86 -5.19
N ILE A 178 2.18 -19.12 -5.43
CA ILE A 178 1.07 -19.09 -4.45
C ILE A 178 -0.24 -19.25 -5.19
#